data_1d65e59cae17fa6faa76cf55dcbd567b
#
_entry.id   1d65e59cae17fa6faa76cf55dcbd567b
#
_cell.length_a   1.000
_cell.length_b   1.000
_cell.length_c   1.000
_cell.angle_alpha   90.00
_cell.angle_beta   90.00
_cell.angle_gamma   90.00
#
_symmetry.space_group_name_H-M   'P 1'
#
loop_
_entity.id
_entity.type
_entity.pdbx_description
1 polymer ?
#
loop_
_entity_poly.entity_id
_entity_poly.type
_entity_poly.pdbx_seq_one_letter_code
_entity_poly.pdbx_strand_id
1 'polypeptide(L)'
;GPEGYRGGFSAVGPGLRLEGEGAGPLRLRLVGEGLEAEARLSGLALEGEAAFTRALGKARLTASARFQGDLPRLDLVGGGVLRGEGAGIPFRFTYRYRGGAPDLAGLVLRAEAEGVGLALEGGRLALEVDRDLTPFGLPLRLKARGKGPLEAPIALTLEGREGRLSGQAWLWPLRAELQGEAYGERLEALWAEGLSLRFAGPHLFGEARYGDGLSGRLALRYPLPGGGLRGEVDLGEGRFLLQGEGAWEAAWTGRFCLPAPLGACSGLALEASGRLAYGGLAFAGGYRYAAPEGYLGEVAGEGRLSTPYGEVRLSGRGLGLDLEGEGLPLVGRLDLHPFRLAYRYAGALPLGLGELNAEGVYPGAWLSGTYRYGEAVLALEGLPGFRVGLSGGGVR
;
A
#
# COMPACT_ATOMS: atom_id res chain seq x y z
N GLY A 1 15.02 66.56 14.42
CA GLY A 1 15.27 65.11 14.55
C GLY A 1 14.46 64.38 13.51
N PRO A 2 14.96 63.34 12.90
CA PRO A 2 14.19 62.60 11.93
C PRO A 2 13.03 61.88 12.65
N GLU A 3 11.83 62.35 12.44
CA GLU A 3 10.61 61.65 12.86
C GLU A 3 10.63 60.27 12.20
N GLY A 4 10.66 59.24 13.01
CA GLY A 4 10.76 57.86 12.57
C GLY A 4 9.59 57.50 11.65
N TYR A 5 9.87 57.03 10.46
CA TYR A 5 8.87 56.48 9.57
C TYR A 5 8.17 55.31 10.28
N ARG A 6 6.87 55.44 10.50
CA ARG A 6 6.00 54.32 10.87
C ARG A 6 5.42 53.77 9.55
N GLY A 7 5.76 52.56 9.25
CA GLY A 7 5.26 51.88 8.04
C GLY A 7 5.04 50.40 8.27
N GLY A 8 4.11 49.86 7.51
CA GLY A 8 3.90 48.41 7.43
C GLY A 8 3.86 48.01 5.98
N PHE A 9 4.26 46.80 5.69
CA PHE A 9 4.10 46.16 4.37
C PHE A 9 3.60 44.74 4.54
N SER A 10 2.93 44.24 3.52
CA SER A 10 2.51 42.86 3.42
C SER A 10 2.84 42.36 2.02
N ALA A 11 3.48 41.20 1.92
CA ALA A 11 3.75 40.51 0.68
C ALA A 11 3.17 39.10 0.75
N VAL A 12 2.45 38.69 -0.29
CA VAL A 12 1.82 37.37 -0.38
C VAL A 12 2.41 36.64 -1.57
N GLY A 13 2.95 35.44 -1.34
CA GLY A 13 3.45 34.52 -2.35
C GLY A 13 2.68 33.19 -2.29
N PRO A 14 3.00 32.23 -3.16
CA PRO A 14 2.39 30.91 -3.11
C PRO A 14 2.64 30.22 -1.75
N GLY A 15 1.57 30.11 -0.95
CA GLY A 15 1.61 29.45 0.37
C GLY A 15 2.35 30.19 1.48
N LEU A 16 2.80 31.43 1.27
CA LEU A 16 3.55 32.23 2.24
C LEU A 16 3.03 33.67 2.33
N ARG A 17 2.96 34.21 3.53
CA ARG A 17 2.62 35.59 3.81
C ARG A 17 3.68 36.22 4.71
N LEU A 18 4.30 37.29 4.23
CA LEU A 18 5.27 38.10 4.97
C LEU A 18 4.61 39.43 5.35
N GLU A 19 4.67 39.77 6.62
CA GLU A 19 4.21 41.04 7.15
C GLU A 19 5.38 41.73 7.82
N GLY A 20 5.47 43.04 7.68
CA GLY A 20 6.48 43.86 8.34
C GLY A 20 5.88 45.12 8.95
N GLU A 21 6.24 45.45 10.16
CA GLU A 21 5.77 46.65 10.90
C GLU A 21 6.90 47.26 11.71
N GLY A 22 7.02 48.59 11.73
CA GLY A 22 7.96 49.25 12.63
C GLY A 22 8.17 50.72 12.38
N ALA A 23 8.78 51.36 13.39
CA ALA A 23 9.19 52.78 13.40
C ALA A 23 10.63 52.95 13.95
N GLY A 24 11.41 51.94 13.87
CA GLY A 24 12.78 51.76 14.37
C GLY A 24 13.20 50.38 13.96
N PRO A 25 13.38 49.41 14.86
CA PRO A 25 13.56 48.02 14.44
C PRO A 25 12.28 47.53 13.77
N LEU A 26 12.44 46.95 12.56
CA LEU A 26 11.37 46.35 11.80
C LEU A 26 11.02 44.99 12.41
N ARG A 27 9.76 44.78 12.74
CA ARG A 27 9.23 43.44 13.08
C ARG A 27 8.74 42.77 11.82
N LEU A 28 9.19 41.56 11.60
CA LEU A 28 8.84 40.73 10.46
C LEU A 28 8.10 39.49 10.95
N ARG A 29 7.00 39.16 10.31
CA ARG A 29 6.27 37.93 10.57
C ARG A 29 6.06 37.17 9.24
N LEU A 30 6.49 35.93 9.19
CA LEU A 30 6.32 35.04 8.06
C LEU A 30 5.38 33.90 8.48
N VAL A 31 4.31 33.71 7.75
CA VAL A 31 3.32 32.64 7.98
C VAL A 31 3.12 31.86 6.70
N GLY A 32 3.15 30.54 6.78
CA GLY A 32 2.91 29.66 5.66
C GLY A 32 2.35 28.32 6.14
N GLU A 33 2.20 27.36 5.22
CA GLU A 33 1.70 26.02 5.54
C GLU A 33 2.60 25.32 6.58
N GLY A 34 2.15 25.36 7.86
CA GLY A 34 2.90 24.76 8.97
C GLY A 34 4.17 25.50 9.37
N LEU A 35 4.51 26.65 8.77
CA LEU A 35 5.64 27.50 9.10
C LEU A 35 5.16 28.81 9.71
N GLU A 36 5.73 29.17 10.86
CA GLU A 36 5.55 30.45 11.48
C GLU A 36 6.92 30.97 11.93
N ALA A 37 7.26 32.19 11.55
CA ALA A 37 8.51 32.81 11.97
C ALA A 37 8.30 34.28 12.34
N GLU A 38 8.97 34.72 13.40
CA GLU A 38 9.00 36.11 13.84
C GLU A 38 10.46 36.57 13.91
N ALA A 39 10.71 37.78 13.43
CA ALA A 39 12.04 38.35 13.41
C ALA A 39 12.03 39.84 13.72
N ARG A 40 13.15 40.36 14.21
CA ARG A 40 13.43 41.76 14.42
C ARG A 40 14.66 42.15 13.61
N LEU A 41 14.51 43.13 12.76
CA LEU A 41 15.57 43.70 11.96
C LEU A 41 15.91 45.10 12.46
N SER A 42 17.18 45.31 12.89
CA SER A 42 17.70 46.59 13.37
C SER A 42 18.96 46.94 12.57
N GLY A 43 18.82 47.83 11.58
CA GLY A 43 19.88 48.03 10.57
C GLY A 43 20.11 46.77 9.75
N LEU A 44 21.28 46.16 9.87
CA LEU A 44 21.60 44.88 9.25
C LEU A 44 21.46 43.69 10.23
N ALA A 45 21.31 43.97 11.54
CA ALA A 45 21.17 42.91 12.54
C ALA A 45 19.78 42.30 12.48
N LEU A 46 19.71 40.99 12.33
CA LEU A 46 18.50 40.17 12.28
C LEU A 46 18.53 39.14 13.40
N GLU A 47 17.48 39.12 14.21
CA GLU A 47 17.25 38.11 15.22
C GLU A 47 15.82 37.64 15.20
N GLY A 48 15.58 36.36 15.51
CA GLY A 48 14.21 35.83 15.51
C GLY A 48 14.12 34.34 15.79
N GLU A 49 12.92 33.88 15.69
CA GLU A 49 12.61 32.45 15.85
C GLU A 49 11.61 31.95 14.78
N ALA A 50 11.66 30.67 14.51
CA ALA A 50 10.78 30.02 13.57
C ALA A 50 10.30 28.70 14.18
N ALA A 51 9.05 28.34 13.91
CA ALA A 51 8.45 27.07 14.22
C ALA A 51 7.89 26.44 12.96
N PHE A 52 8.03 25.15 12.84
CA PHE A 52 7.54 24.38 11.71
C PHE A 52 6.82 23.12 12.19
N THR A 53 5.66 22.86 11.64
CA THR A 53 4.88 21.65 11.89
C THR A 53 4.32 21.12 10.59
N ARG A 54 4.56 19.84 10.28
CA ARG A 54 4.03 19.19 9.08
C ARG A 54 3.59 17.76 9.38
N ALA A 55 2.42 17.39 8.87
CA ALA A 55 1.96 16.01 8.86
C ALA A 55 2.62 15.26 7.69
N LEU A 56 3.12 14.06 7.94
CA LEU A 56 3.75 13.15 6.98
C LEU A 56 3.04 11.79 7.09
N GLY A 57 1.86 11.68 6.52
CA GLY A 57 0.99 10.51 6.71
C GLY A 57 0.57 10.37 8.18
N LYS A 58 0.90 9.24 8.82
CA LYS A 58 0.66 9.00 10.26
C LYS A 58 1.72 9.65 11.17
N ALA A 59 2.80 10.14 10.62
CA ALA A 59 3.84 10.83 11.38
C ALA A 59 3.64 12.35 11.38
N ARG A 60 4.23 13.02 12.36
CA ARG A 60 4.24 14.49 12.48
C ARG A 60 5.67 14.97 12.72
N LEU A 61 6.13 15.87 11.88
CA LEU A 61 7.38 16.60 12.06
C LEU A 61 7.10 17.93 12.76
N THR A 62 7.78 18.18 13.86
CA THR A 62 7.79 19.48 14.53
C THR A 62 9.23 19.95 14.70
N ALA A 63 9.50 21.20 14.40
CA ALA A 63 10.82 21.80 14.54
C ALA A 63 10.71 23.25 15.00
N SER A 64 11.74 23.73 15.69
CA SER A 64 11.89 25.13 16.00
C SER A 64 13.35 25.53 15.82
N ALA A 65 13.58 26.79 15.47
CA ALA A 65 14.91 27.37 15.32
C ALA A 65 14.92 28.79 15.80
N ARG A 66 16.06 29.22 16.37
CA ARG A 66 16.40 30.60 16.59
C ARG A 66 17.48 30.99 15.60
N PHE A 67 17.43 32.23 15.16
CA PHE A 67 18.42 32.77 14.23
C PHE A 67 18.84 34.17 14.71
N GLN A 68 20.14 34.44 14.57
CA GLN A 68 20.71 35.76 14.86
C GLN A 68 21.92 36.01 13.99
N GLY A 69 22.18 37.25 13.65
CA GLY A 69 23.35 37.68 12.92
C GLY A 69 23.15 38.99 12.18
N ASP A 70 24.12 39.34 11.38
CA ASP A 70 24.03 40.48 10.46
C ASP A 70 23.90 39.98 9.04
N LEU A 71 23.02 40.55 8.26
CA LEU A 71 22.98 40.28 6.84
C LEU A 71 24.32 40.70 6.20
N PRO A 72 25.07 39.83 5.53
CA PRO A 72 24.72 38.51 5.01
C PRO A 72 25.21 37.31 5.86
N ARG A 73 25.41 37.45 7.15
CA ARG A 73 25.91 36.39 8.05
C ARG A 73 24.90 36.05 9.08
N LEU A 74 24.35 34.81 9.02
CA LEU A 74 23.28 34.38 9.90
C LEU A 74 23.62 33.03 10.52
N ASP A 75 23.49 32.91 11.81
CA ASP A 75 23.61 31.65 12.54
C ASP A 75 22.20 31.21 12.97
N LEU A 76 21.86 29.96 12.65
CA LEU A 76 20.62 29.31 13.04
C LEU A 76 20.96 28.15 13.98
N VAL A 77 20.18 28.02 15.05
CA VAL A 77 20.25 26.88 15.98
C VAL A 77 18.84 26.39 16.24
N GLY A 78 18.62 25.12 16.04
CA GLY A 78 17.29 24.56 16.22
C GLY A 78 17.31 23.09 16.48
N GLY A 79 16.10 22.56 16.57
CA GLY A 79 15.87 21.14 16.72
C GLY A 79 14.40 20.83 16.60
N GLY A 80 14.10 19.55 16.66
CA GLY A 80 12.72 19.10 16.53
C GLY A 80 12.59 17.62 16.83
N VAL A 81 11.45 17.09 16.47
CA VAL A 81 11.15 15.67 16.62
C VAL A 81 10.23 15.21 15.49
N LEU A 82 10.57 14.09 14.89
CA LEU A 82 9.67 13.31 14.06
C LEU A 82 8.94 12.32 14.97
N ARG A 83 7.63 12.48 15.15
CA ARG A 83 6.80 11.63 16.02
C ARG A 83 5.91 10.71 15.18
N GLY A 84 5.88 9.43 15.56
CA GLY A 84 4.90 8.44 15.15
C GLY A 84 4.10 7.93 16.34
N GLU A 85 3.35 6.87 16.18
CA GLU A 85 2.59 6.22 17.24
C GLU A 85 3.53 5.54 18.24
N GLY A 86 3.62 6.08 19.47
CA GLY A 86 4.49 5.53 20.51
C GLY A 86 6.01 5.70 20.28
N ALA A 87 6.43 6.41 19.24
CA ALA A 87 7.84 6.57 18.89
C ALA A 87 8.19 8.02 18.51
N GLY A 88 9.43 8.39 18.73
CA GLY A 88 9.95 9.70 18.34
C GLY A 88 11.43 9.64 17.96
N ILE A 89 11.82 10.47 17.00
CA ILE A 89 13.20 10.66 16.58
C ILE A 89 13.52 12.15 16.78
N PRO A 90 14.19 12.51 17.90
CA PRO A 90 14.63 13.87 18.12
C PRO A 90 15.83 14.21 17.22
N PHE A 91 15.91 15.43 16.78
CA PHE A 91 17.04 15.95 16.04
C PHE A 91 17.40 17.37 16.50
N ARG A 92 18.65 17.74 16.27
CA ARG A 92 19.18 19.09 16.51
C ARG A 92 19.98 19.51 15.29
N PHE A 93 19.97 20.80 14.97
CA PHE A 93 20.78 21.34 13.92
C PHE A 93 21.33 22.73 14.27
N THR A 94 22.47 23.04 13.64
CA THR A 94 23.02 24.38 13.56
C THR A 94 23.34 24.65 12.10
N TYR A 95 23.08 25.86 11.64
CA TYR A 95 23.41 26.26 10.28
C TYR A 95 24.09 27.65 10.33
N ARG A 96 25.21 27.74 9.63
CA ARG A 96 25.99 28.98 9.53
C ARG A 96 25.95 29.47 8.10
N TYR A 97 25.14 30.47 7.84
CA TYR A 97 25.10 31.16 6.58
C TYR A 97 26.14 32.29 6.54
N ARG A 98 26.96 32.37 5.48
CA ARG A 98 28.08 33.34 5.36
C ARG A 98 28.01 34.15 4.06
N GLY A 99 26.83 34.33 3.50
CA GLY A 99 26.60 34.98 2.21
C GLY A 99 26.81 34.04 1.01
N GLY A 100 26.28 34.42 -0.14
CA GLY A 100 26.29 33.60 -1.35
C GLY A 100 25.11 32.63 -1.42
N ALA A 101 25.22 31.58 -2.21
CA ALA A 101 24.24 30.53 -2.26
C ALA A 101 24.28 29.69 -0.98
N PRO A 102 23.12 29.30 -0.42
CA PRO A 102 23.08 28.37 0.71
C PRO A 102 23.75 27.04 0.33
N ASP A 103 24.66 26.57 1.19
CA ASP A 103 25.34 25.29 1.01
C ASP A 103 25.19 24.40 2.26
N LEU A 104 25.50 23.12 2.12
CA LEU A 104 25.44 22.16 3.21
C LEU A 104 26.71 22.15 4.08
N ALA A 105 27.75 22.87 3.71
CA ALA A 105 29.01 22.92 4.47
C ALA A 105 28.83 23.63 5.82
N GLY A 106 27.90 24.60 5.87
CA GLY A 106 27.53 25.29 7.11
C GLY A 106 26.57 24.53 8.02
N LEU A 107 26.02 23.38 7.57
CA LEU A 107 25.02 22.61 8.31
C LEU A 107 25.67 21.53 9.19
N VAL A 108 25.32 21.55 10.45
CA VAL A 108 25.54 20.43 11.37
C VAL A 108 24.16 19.91 11.81
N LEU A 109 23.89 18.65 11.54
CA LEU A 109 22.63 17.99 11.91
C LEU A 109 22.95 16.70 12.68
N ARG A 110 22.28 16.49 13.79
CA ARG A 110 22.38 15.26 14.58
C ARG A 110 20.99 14.77 14.96
N ALA A 111 20.75 13.48 14.79
CA ALA A 111 19.57 12.81 15.30
C ALA A 111 19.99 11.50 15.96
N GLU A 112 19.52 11.27 17.17
CA GLU A 112 19.81 10.08 17.96
C GLU A 112 18.52 9.57 18.60
N ALA A 113 18.21 8.31 18.34
CA ALA A 113 17.12 7.58 18.98
C ALA A 113 17.48 6.08 18.96
N GLU A 114 16.68 5.26 19.61
CA GLU A 114 16.85 3.82 19.53
C GLU A 114 16.83 3.35 18.06
N GLY A 115 17.91 2.69 17.63
CA GLY A 115 18.10 2.23 16.25
C GLY A 115 18.27 3.35 15.22
N VAL A 116 18.59 4.60 15.64
CA VAL A 116 18.84 5.72 14.73
C VAL A 116 20.03 6.53 15.23
N GLY A 117 21.08 6.58 14.42
CA GLY A 117 22.23 7.47 14.58
C GLY A 117 22.47 8.21 13.26
N LEU A 118 22.35 9.54 13.27
CA LEU A 118 22.63 10.39 12.12
C LEU A 118 23.45 11.58 12.55
N ALA A 119 24.55 11.81 11.87
CA ALA A 119 25.37 13.01 12.00
C ALA A 119 25.75 13.52 10.61
N LEU A 120 25.51 14.80 10.35
CA LEU A 120 25.97 15.54 9.18
C LEU A 120 26.79 16.73 9.66
N GLU A 121 28.03 16.84 9.21
CA GLU A 121 28.93 17.92 9.59
C GLU A 121 29.94 18.18 8.47
N GLY A 122 30.09 19.44 8.04
CA GLY A 122 31.02 19.84 6.99
C GLY A 122 30.79 19.10 5.66
N GLY A 123 29.53 18.83 5.30
CA GLY A 123 29.17 18.06 4.11
C GLY A 123 29.49 16.56 4.20
N ARG A 124 29.85 16.06 5.37
CA ARG A 124 30.11 14.62 5.62
C ARG A 124 29.01 14.01 6.46
N LEU A 125 28.50 12.89 5.99
CA LEU A 125 27.45 12.10 6.62
C LEU A 125 28.04 10.92 7.40
N ALA A 126 27.49 10.66 8.58
CA ALA A 126 27.55 9.35 9.24
C ALA A 126 26.12 8.94 9.57
N LEU A 127 25.69 7.83 9.05
CA LEU A 127 24.33 7.30 9.20
C LEU A 127 24.38 5.82 9.59
N GLU A 128 23.65 5.49 10.63
CA GLU A 128 23.35 4.11 11.01
C GLU A 128 21.90 4.05 11.48
N VAL A 129 21.06 3.34 10.74
CA VAL A 129 19.64 3.16 11.06
C VAL A 129 19.33 1.68 11.01
N ASP A 130 18.68 1.17 12.05
CA ASP A 130 18.03 -0.13 12.08
C ASP A 130 16.74 0.00 12.89
N ARG A 131 15.63 0.30 12.22
CA ARG A 131 14.39 0.65 12.88
C ARG A 131 13.15 0.14 12.16
N ASP A 132 12.19 -0.31 12.96
CA ASP A 132 10.82 -0.52 12.51
C ASP A 132 10.12 0.83 12.27
N LEU A 133 9.57 1.03 11.09
CA LEU A 133 8.86 2.24 10.68
C LEU A 133 7.34 2.13 10.82
N THR A 134 6.81 1.01 11.31
CA THR A 134 5.37 0.82 11.57
C THR A 134 4.77 1.95 12.44
N PRO A 135 5.45 2.44 13.51
CA PRO A 135 4.96 3.56 14.30
C PRO A 135 4.81 4.87 13.51
N PHE A 136 5.49 4.99 12.37
CA PHE A 136 5.42 6.15 11.48
C PHE A 136 4.46 5.94 10.29
N GLY A 137 3.75 4.80 10.29
CA GLY A 137 2.75 4.46 9.27
C GLY A 137 3.28 3.68 8.08
N LEU A 138 4.53 3.22 8.12
CA LEU A 138 5.14 2.38 7.10
C LEU A 138 5.38 0.97 7.67
N PRO A 139 4.67 -0.07 7.23
CA PRO A 139 4.78 -1.43 7.80
C PRO A 139 6.04 -2.15 7.30
N LEU A 140 7.21 -1.55 7.55
CA LEU A 140 8.50 -2.08 7.15
C LEU A 140 9.60 -1.69 8.13
N ARG A 141 10.68 -2.46 8.15
CA ARG A 141 11.93 -2.16 8.84
C ARG A 141 12.93 -1.56 7.88
N LEU A 142 13.50 -0.42 8.26
CA LEU A 142 14.55 0.26 7.53
C LEU A 142 15.91 -0.04 8.15
N LYS A 143 16.86 -0.50 7.33
CA LYS A 143 18.28 -0.56 7.68
C LYS A 143 19.05 0.30 6.71
N ALA A 144 19.79 1.27 7.22
CA ALA A 144 20.65 2.14 6.41
C ALA A 144 21.99 2.35 7.10
N ARG A 145 23.06 2.29 6.34
CA ARG A 145 24.41 2.52 6.85
C ARG A 145 25.28 3.23 5.82
N GLY A 146 25.87 4.31 6.22
CA GLY A 146 26.78 5.06 5.35
C GLY A 146 27.70 6.01 6.13
N LYS A 147 28.88 6.26 5.57
CA LYS A 147 29.82 7.23 6.13
C LYS A 147 30.66 7.81 4.98
N GLY A 148 30.72 9.11 4.89
CA GLY A 148 31.51 9.77 3.86
C GLY A 148 30.94 11.13 3.45
N PRO A 149 31.37 11.69 2.33
CA PRO A 149 30.74 12.86 1.73
C PRO A 149 29.27 12.55 1.36
N LEU A 150 28.46 13.58 1.17
CA LEU A 150 27.02 13.42 0.84
C LEU A 150 26.76 12.67 -0.45
N GLU A 151 27.73 12.70 -1.37
CA GLU A 151 27.72 11.98 -2.63
C GLU A 151 28.06 10.49 -2.48
N ALA A 152 28.57 10.08 -1.30
CA ALA A 152 28.90 8.68 -1.07
C ALA A 152 27.64 7.80 -0.97
N PRO A 153 27.69 6.57 -1.48
CA PRO A 153 26.58 5.66 -1.38
C PRO A 153 26.34 5.21 0.07
N ILE A 154 25.08 5.09 0.42
CA ILE A 154 24.55 4.54 1.67
C ILE A 154 23.98 3.17 1.36
N ALA A 155 24.41 2.13 2.05
CA ALA A 155 23.75 0.82 1.99
C ALA A 155 22.35 0.94 2.59
N LEU A 156 21.35 0.51 1.84
CA LEU A 156 19.94 0.61 2.21
C LEU A 156 19.27 -0.76 2.09
N THR A 157 18.51 -1.14 3.09
CA THR A 157 17.66 -2.33 3.08
C THR A 157 16.29 -1.98 3.65
N LEU A 158 15.25 -2.39 2.92
CA LEU A 158 13.86 -2.31 3.33
C LEU A 158 13.35 -3.74 3.53
N GLU A 159 12.89 -4.06 4.73
CA GLU A 159 12.36 -5.38 5.08
C GLU A 159 10.89 -5.23 5.46
N GLY A 160 9.99 -5.80 4.68
CA GLY A 160 8.57 -5.91 4.96
C GLY A 160 8.17 -7.34 5.33
N ARG A 161 6.91 -7.55 5.62
CA ARG A 161 6.36 -8.87 5.95
C ARG A 161 6.55 -9.88 4.81
N GLU A 162 6.38 -9.43 3.58
CA GLU A 162 6.31 -10.29 2.39
C GLU A 162 7.47 -10.02 1.41
N GLY A 163 8.53 -9.35 1.88
CA GLY A 163 9.65 -9.10 0.98
C GLY A 163 10.79 -8.29 1.58
N ARG A 164 11.87 -8.29 0.82
CA ARG A 164 13.09 -7.55 1.16
C ARG A 164 13.70 -6.93 -0.09
N LEU A 165 13.98 -5.65 -0.03
CA LEU A 165 14.73 -4.91 -1.03
C LEU A 165 16.03 -4.40 -0.42
N SER A 166 17.13 -4.50 -1.15
CA SER A 166 18.43 -4.01 -0.71
C SER A 166 19.20 -3.37 -1.86
N GLY A 167 20.07 -2.44 -1.52
CA GLY A 167 20.87 -1.73 -2.52
C GLY A 167 21.57 -0.52 -1.94
N GLN A 168 21.61 0.54 -2.71
CA GLN A 168 22.31 1.77 -2.37
C GLN A 168 21.42 2.99 -2.55
N ALA A 169 21.67 4.01 -1.72
CA ALA A 169 21.06 5.32 -1.82
C ALA A 169 22.15 6.41 -1.75
N TRP A 170 21.91 7.54 -2.39
CA TRP A 170 22.73 8.73 -2.35
C TRP A 170 21.87 9.90 -1.88
N LEU A 171 22.39 10.71 -0.99
CA LEU A 171 21.68 11.92 -0.53
C LEU A 171 21.89 13.10 -1.49
N TRP A 172 22.98 13.08 -2.24
CA TRP A 172 23.29 14.13 -3.20
C TRP A 172 24.00 13.59 -4.46
N PRO A 173 23.36 13.64 -5.63
CA PRO A 173 21.93 13.92 -5.83
C PRO A 173 21.05 12.84 -5.17
N LEU A 174 19.82 13.17 -4.81
CA LEU A 174 18.91 12.21 -4.18
C LEU A 174 18.57 11.09 -5.17
N ARG A 175 19.07 9.90 -4.87
CA ARG A 175 18.88 8.71 -5.70
C ARG A 175 18.90 7.46 -4.82
N ALA A 176 18.16 6.44 -5.21
CA ALA A 176 18.25 5.12 -4.61
C ALA A 176 18.06 4.03 -5.68
N GLU A 177 18.83 2.96 -5.56
CA GLU A 177 18.75 1.78 -6.40
C GLU A 177 18.62 0.56 -5.49
N LEU A 178 17.48 -0.09 -5.55
CA LEU A 178 17.16 -1.25 -4.72
C LEU A 178 16.74 -2.43 -5.60
N GLN A 179 17.08 -3.62 -5.17
CA GLN A 179 16.64 -4.85 -5.80
C GLN A 179 16.30 -5.90 -4.75
N GLY A 180 15.43 -6.82 -5.08
CA GLY A 180 15.06 -7.90 -4.18
C GLY A 180 13.79 -8.60 -4.60
N GLU A 181 13.09 -9.12 -3.62
CA GLU A 181 11.86 -9.86 -3.80
C GLU A 181 10.77 -9.32 -2.90
N ALA A 182 9.56 -9.23 -3.42
CA ALA A 182 8.37 -8.91 -2.66
C ALA A 182 7.18 -9.73 -3.21
N TYR A 183 6.43 -10.37 -2.31
CA TYR A 183 5.31 -11.26 -2.68
C TYR A 183 5.69 -12.37 -3.67
N GLY A 184 6.94 -12.89 -3.58
CA GLY A 184 7.47 -13.91 -4.49
C GLY A 184 7.89 -13.39 -5.87
N GLU A 185 7.80 -12.09 -6.09
CA GLU A 185 8.17 -11.44 -7.35
C GLU A 185 9.50 -10.70 -7.22
N ARG A 186 10.35 -10.80 -8.25
CA ARG A 186 11.57 -10.01 -8.32
C ARG A 186 11.26 -8.57 -8.68
N LEU A 187 11.87 -7.64 -7.96
CA LEU A 187 11.63 -6.22 -8.09
C LEU A 187 12.95 -5.44 -8.08
N GLU A 188 13.07 -4.53 -9.03
CA GLU A 188 14.08 -3.48 -9.07
C GLU A 188 13.39 -2.13 -8.88
N ALA A 189 13.88 -1.31 -7.97
CA ALA A 189 13.35 0.02 -7.70
C ALA A 189 14.46 1.06 -7.88
N LEU A 190 14.18 2.05 -8.69
CA LEU A 190 15.05 3.20 -8.93
C LEU A 190 14.30 4.47 -8.53
N TRP A 191 14.87 5.21 -7.61
CA TRP A 191 14.45 6.58 -7.27
C TRP A 191 15.50 7.56 -7.74
N ALA A 192 15.10 8.51 -8.61
CA ALA A 192 15.93 9.63 -9.04
C ALA A 192 15.07 10.90 -9.14
N GLU A 193 14.58 11.29 -10.30
CA GLU A 193 13.60 12.36 -10.50
C GLU A 193 12.16 11.86 -10.24
N GLY A 194 11.99 10.57 -10.05
CA GLY A 194 10.75 9.87 -9.74
C GLY A 194 11.04 8.43 -9.34
N LEU A 195 10.01 7.67 -8.99
CA LEU A 195 10.11 6.25 -8.67
C LEU A 195 9.86 5.41 -9.93
N SER A 196 10.80 4.57 -10.30
CA SER A 196 10.65 3.54 -11.33
C SER A 196 10.75 2.16 -10.68
N LEU A 197 9.77 1.31 -10.94
CA LEU A 197 9.70 -0.07 -10.47
C LEU A 197 9.72 -0.99 -11.67
N ARG A 198 10.61 -1.97 -11.70
CA ARG A 198 10.67 -3.00 -12.71
C ARG A 198 10.43 -4.35 -12.08
N PHE A 199 9.44 -5.04 -12.58
CA PHE A 199 9.06 -6.38 -12.15
C PHE A 199 9.59 -7.41 -13.16
N ALA A 200 10.23 -8.45 -12.67
CA ALA A 200 10.81 -9.53 -13.47
C ALA A 200 10.64 -10.90 -12.76
N GLY A 201 9.51 -11.07 -12.09
CA GLY A 201 9.18 -12.28 -11.34
C GLY A 201 8.50 -13.36 -12.19
N PRO A 202 8.11 -14.46 -11.57
CA PRO A 202 7.46 -15.57 -12.27
C PRO A 202 6.02 -15.25 -12.73
N HIS A 203 5.32 -14.35 -12.03
CA HIS A 203 3.92 -14.04 -12.31
C HIS A 203 3.69 -12.60 -12.74
N LEU A 204 4.60 -11.68 -12.41
CA LEU A 204 4.47 -10.26 -12.69
C LEU A 204 5.68 -9.72 -13.43
N PHE A 205 5.44 -9.08 -14.57
CA PHE A 205 6.47 -8.50 -15.44
C PHE A 205 6.09 -7.08 -15.84
N GLY A 206 7.08 -6.23 -16.10
CA GLY A 206 6.87 -4.91 -16.67
C GLY A 206 7.43 -3.79 -15.81
N GLU A 207 6.98 -2.59 -16.09
CA GLU A 207 7.47 -1.39 -15.44
C GLU A 207 6.31 -0.51 -14.96
N ALA A 208 6.52 0.09 -13.79
CA ALA A 208 5.68 1.14 -13.25
C ALA A 208 6.54 2.36 -12.94
N ARG A 209 6.07 3.54 -13.25
CA ARG A 209 6.77 4.81 -13.01
C ARG A 209 5.84 5.78 -12.30
N TYR A 210 6.37 6.47 -11.32
CA TYR A 210 5.68 7.52 -10.59
C TYR A 210 6.56 8.77 -10.50
N GLY A 211 6.03 9.87 -11.03
CA GLY A 211 6.63 11.20 -11.02
C GLY A 211 5.50 12.24 -11.05
N ASP A 212 5.16 12.74 -12.22
CA ASP A 212 4.00 13.63 -12.44
C ASP A 212 2.65 12.85 -12.41
N GLY A 213 2.71 11.56 -12.15
CA GLY A 213 1.59 10.62 -12.06
C GLY A 213 2.08 9.18 -12.18
N LEU A 214 1.16 8.24 -11.95
CA LEU A 214 1.45 6.83 -12.14
C LEU A 214 1.30 6.45 -13.61
N SER A 215 2.29 5.76 -14.16
CA SER A 215 2.29 5.26 -15.54
C SER A 215 3.01 3.93 -15.65
N GLY A 216 2.88 3.26 -16.78
CA GLY A 216 3.57 2.01 -17.06
C GLY A 216 2.62 0.88 -17.44
N ARG A 217 3.21 -0.26 -17.77
CA ARG A 217 2.47 -1.46 -18.15
C ARG A 217 3.02 -2.67 -17.41
N LEU A 218 2.09 -3.46 -16.88
CA LEU A 218 2.39 -4.70 -16.19
C LEU A 218 1.70 -5.84 -16.92
N ALA A 219 2.40 -6.94 -17.08
CA ALA A 219 1.86 -8.21 -17.55
C ALA A 219 1.83 -9.20 -16.40
N LEU A 220 0.72 -9.88 -16.24
CA LEU A 220 0.48 -10.92 -15.25
C LEU A 220 0.43 -12.28 -15.96
N ARG A 221 1.01 -13.31 -15.37
CA ARG A 221 0.85 -14.68 -15.82
C ARG A 221 0.67 -15.57 -14.59
N TYR A 222 -0.47 -16.22 -14.52
CA TYR A 222 -0.79 -17.11 -13.42
C TYR A 222 -1.08 -18.51 -13.95
N PRO A 223 -0.19 -19.50 -13.70
CA PRO A 223 -0.39 -20.87 -14.16
C PRO A 223 -1.53 -21.52 -13.37
N LEU A 224 -2.41 -22.20 -14.06
CA LEU A 224 -3.53 -22.98 -13.53
C LEU A 224 -3.52 -24.37 -14.14
N PRO A 225 -4.17 -25.38 -13.52
CA PRO A 225 -4.30 -26.71 -14.12
C PRO A 225 -4.92 -26.64 -15.51
N GLY A 226 -4.25 -27.22 -16.49
CA GLY A 226 -4.71 -27.23 -17.89
C GLY A 226 -4.46 -25.94 -18.69
N GLY A 227 -3.72 -24.96 -18.11
CA GLY A 227 -3.42 -23.71 -18.81
C GLY A 227 -3.02 -22.57 -17.88
N GLY A 228 -3.74 -21.46 -17.90
CA GLY A 228 -3.46 -20.33 -17.03
C GLY A 228 -4.30 -19.11 -17.34
N LEU A 229 -3.98 -18.03 -16.65
CA LEU A 229 -4.51 -16.69 -16.88
C LEU A 229 -3.36 -15.76 -17.24
N ARG A 230 -3.59 -14.95 -18.26
CA ARG A 230 -2.69 -13.86 -18.66
C ARG A 230 -3.39 -12.53 -18.49
N GLY A 231 -2.72 -11.59 -17.85
CA GLY A 231 -3.24 -10.24 -17.63
C GLY A 231 -2.32 -9.17 -18.18
N GLU A 232 -2.92 -8.05 -18.57
CA GLU A 232 -2.22 -6.84 -18.92
C GLU A 232 -2.87 -5.68 -18.16
N VAL A 233 -2.04 -4.81 -17.55
CA VAL A 233 -2.48 -3.66 -16.77
C VAL A 233 -1.78 -2.42 -17.32
N ASP A 234 -2.56 -1.44 -17.74
CA ASP A 234 -2.08 -0.10 -18.07
C ASP A 234 -2.32 0.83 -16.88
N LEU A 235 -1.26 1.20 -16.20
CA LEU A 235 -1.32 2.01 -14.99
C LEU A 235 -1.69 3.47 -15.28
N GLY A 236 -1.30 4.00 -16.43
CA GLY A 236 -1.60 5.37 -16.83
C GLY A 236 -3.06 5.57 -17.19
N GLU A 237 -3.65 4.60 -17.87
CA GLU A 237 -5.06 4.62 -18.24
C GLU A 237 -6.00 4.04 -17.16
N GLY A 238 -5.43 3.38 -16.14
CA GLY A 238 -6.21 2.70 -15.10
C GLY A 238 -7.07 1.57 -15.66
N ARG A 239 -6.53 0.79 -16.58
CA ARG A 239 -7.24 -0.32 -17.26
C ARG A 239 -6.51 -1.63 -17.11
N PHE A 240 -7.26 -2.72 -17.17
CA PHE A 240 -6.69 -4.06 -17.25
C PHE A 240 -7.50 -4.96 -18.16
N LEU A 241 -6.80 -5.98 -18.66
CA LEU A 241 -7.35 -7.07 -19.45
C LEU A 241 -6.85 -8.38 -18.85
N LEU A 242 -7.74 -9.37 -18.69
CA LEU A 242 -7.39 -10.71 -18.27
C LEU A 242 -7.93 -11.71 -19.32
N GLN A 243 -7.07 -12.60 -19.77
CA GLN A 243 -7.37 -13.63 -20.79
C GLN A 243 -7.00 -15.01 -20.27
N GLY A 244 -7.75 -16.02 -20.69
CA GLY A 244 -7.44 -17.42 -20.43
C GLY A 244 -6.44 -17.97 -21.44
N GLU A 245 -5.66 -18.95 -21.01
CA GLU A 245 -4.72 -19.74 -21.83
C GLU A 245 -4.99 -21.24 -21.64
N GLY A 246 -4.84 -22.00 -22.70
CA GLY A 246 -5.06 -23.46 -22.69
C GLY A 246 -6.53 -23.83 -22.53
N ALA A 247 -6.86 -24.64 -21.52
CA ALA A 247 -8.22 -25.06 -21.23
C ALA A 247 -9.09 -23.99 -20.55
N TRP A 248 -8.51 -22.84 -20.20
CA TRP A 248 -9.22 -21.72 -19.59
C TRP A 248 -9.67 -20.73 -20.65
N GLU A 249 -10.97 -20.57 -20.81
CA GLU A 249 -11.55 -19.50 -21.61
C GLU A 249 -11.93 -18.35 -20.69
N ALA A 250 -11.10 -17.33 -20.65
CA ALA A 250 -11.37 -16.12 -19.86
C ALA A 250 -11.18 -14.87 -20.73
N ALA A 251 -12.07 -13.92 -20.57
CA ALA A 251 -11.97 -12.59 -21.17
C ALA A 251 -12.62 -11.59 -20.22
N TRP A 252 -11.79 -10.95 -19.39
CA TRP A 252 -12.21 -9.92 -18.45
C TRP A 252 -11.53 -8.60 -18.79
N THR A 253 -12.27 -7.55 -18.75
CA THR A 253 -11.77 -6.19 -18.87
C THR A 253 -12.22 -5.39 -17.67
N GLY A 254 -11.42 -4.40 -17.28
CA GLY A 254 -11.81 -3.54 -16.18
C GLY A 254 -11.06 -2.25 -16.15
N ARG A 255 -11.53 -1.39 -15.25
CA ARG A 255 -10.92 -0.10 -14.94
C ARG A 255 -10.67 -0.03 -13.45
N PHE A 256 -9.62 0.67 -13.08
CA PHE A 256 -9.33 0.99 -11.69
C PHE A 256 -8.92 2.45 -11.57
N CYS A 257 -9.16 2.99 -10.40
CA CYS A 257 -8.68 4.32 -10.03
C CYS A 257 -8.01 4.24 -8.67
N LEU A 258 -6.85 4.84 -8.56
CA LEU A 258 -6.04 4.86 -7.35
C LEU A 258 -6.26 6.17 -6.57
N PRO A 259 -6.17 6.12 -5.22
CA PRO A 259 -6.22 7.33 -4.42
C PRO A 259 -4.93 8.14 -4.53
N ALA A 260 -5.01 9.43 -4.18
CA ALA A 260 -3.83 10.25 -4.02
C ALA A 260 -2.83 9.63 -3.01
N PRO A 261 -1.52 9.70 -3.24
CA PRO A 261 -0.84 10.47 -4.30
C PRO A 261 -0.70 9.71 -5.63
N LEU A 262 -1.08 8.42 -5.72
CA LEU A 262 -0.87 7.58 -6.91
C LEU A 262 -1.87 7.87 -8.04
N GLY A 263 -3.01 8.44 -7.73
CA GLY A 263 -4.08 8.75 -8.68
C GLY A 263 -4.97 9.91 -8.22
N ALA A 264 -6.07 10.13 -8.92
CA ALA A 264 -6.96 11.27 -8.70
C ALA A 264 -8.26 10.93 -7.93
N CYS A 265 -8.43 9.68 -7.49
CA CYS A 265 -9.66 9.25 -6.81
C CYS A 265 -9.60 9.48 -5.29
N SER A 266 -10.75 9.57 -4.66
CA SER A 266 -10.87 9.68 -3.20
C SER A 266 -10.46 8.39 -2.46
N GLY A 267 -10.53 7.25 -3.15
CA GLY A 267 -10.16 5.93 -2.66
C GLY A 267 -9.87 4.98 -3.82
N LEU A 268 -9.45 3.75 -3.51
CA LEU A 268 -9.29 2.72 -4.52
C LEU A 268 -10.66 2.33 -5.06
N ALA A 269 -10.83 2.43 -6.36
CA ALA A 269 -12.00 1.92 -7.07
C ALA A 269 -11.58 0.92 -8.15
N LEU A 270 -12.35 -0.15 -8.30
CA LEU A 270 -12.15 -1.19 -9.31
C LEU A 270 -13.50 -1.59 -9.87
N GLU A 271 -13.59 -1.67 -11.18
CA GLU A 271 -14.74 -2.20 -11.91
C GLU A 271 -14.24 -3.16 -12.99
N ALA A 272 -14.80 -4.35 -13.00
CA ALA A 272 -14.42 -5.40 -13.95
C ALA A 272 -15.66 -6.09 -14.48
N SER A 273 -15.63 -6.53 -15.73
CA SER A 273 -16.66 -7.37 -16.32
C SER A 273 -16.05 -8.34 -17.33
N GLY A 274 -16.68 -9.49 -17.49
CA GLY A 274 -16.17 -10.48 -18.41
C GLY A 274 -16.84 -11.83 -18.27
N ARG A 275 -16.19 -12.84 -18.88
CA ARG A 275 -16.59 -14.24 -18.84
C ARG A 275 -15.41 -15.12 -18.49
N LEU A 276 -15.72 -16.24 -17.86
CA LEU A 276 -14.77 -17.30 -17.50
C LEU A 276 -15.44 -18.64 -17.81
N ALA A 277 -14.72 -19.53 -18.50
CA ALA A 277 -15.12 -20.93 -18.63
C ALA A 277 -13.92 -21.86 -18.45
N TYR A 278 -14.15 -22.98 -17.78
CA TYR A 278 -13.16 -24.04 -17.58
C TYR A 278 -13.88 -25.35 -17.27
N GLY A 279 -13.65 -26.38 -18.07
CA GLY A 279 -14.37 -27.64 -17.95
C GLY A 279 -15.88 -27.41 -18.06
N GLY A 280 -16.64 -27.87 -17.05
CA GLY A 280 -18.09 -27.63 -16.98
C GLY A 280 -18.52 -26.32 -16.37
N LEU A 281 -17.59 -25.49 -15.92
CA LEU A 281 -17.86 -24.18 -15.31
C LEU A 281 -17.93 -23.10 -16.39
N ALA A 282 -18.99 -22.30 -16.37
CA ALA A 282 -19.10 -21.07 -17.13
C ALA A 282 -19.68 -19.98 -16.23
N PHE A 283 -19.07 -18.82 -16.25
CA PHE A 283 -19.52 -17.65 -15.50
C PHE A 283 -19.36 -16.39 -16.35
N ALA A 284 -20.38 -15.55 -16.37
CA ALA A 284 -20.32 -14.22 -16.97
C ALA A 284 -20.89 -13.19 -15.98
N GLY A 285 -20.16 -12.11 -15.78
CA GLY A 285 -20.60 -11.12 -14.80
C GLY A 285 -19.60 -10.01 -14.58
N GLY A 286 -19.68 -9.37 -13.43
CA GLY A 286 -18.86 -8.24 -13.06
C GLY A 286 -18.47 -8.25 -11.60
N TYR A 287 -17.49 -7.45 -11.30
CA TYR A 287 -17.03 -7.15 -9.95
C TYR A 287 -16.84 -5.65 -9.82
N ARG A 288 -17.35 -5.09 -8.74
CA ARG A 288 -17.18 -3.68 -8.40
C ARG A 288 -16.66 -3.55 -6.98
N TYR A 289 -15.67 -2.70 -6.79
CA TYR A 289 -15.10 -2.35 -5.50
C TYR A 289 -14.93 -0.84 -5.40
N ALA A 290 -15.22 -0.26 -4.25
CA ALA A 290 -14.96 1.16 -3.94
C ALA A 290 -14.61 1.32 -2.45
N ALA A 291 -13.40 1.80 -2.15
CA ALA A 291 -13.01 2.23 -0.80
C ALA A 291 -13.44 3.71 -0.58
N PRO A 292 -13.78 4.12 0.65
CA PRO A 292 -13.64 3.42 1.92
C PRO A 292 -14.86 2.60 2.36
N GLU A 293 -15.92 2.52 1.55
CA GLU A 293 -17.23 1.96 1.94
C GLU A 293 -17.25 0.44 2.21
N GLY A 294 -16.11 -0.19 2.10
CA GLY A 294 -15.98 -1.58 2.47
C GLY A 294 -14.75 -2.23 1.86
N TYR A 295 -14.20 -3.17 2.56
CA TYR A 295 -13.12 -4.03 2.08
C TYR A 295 -13.54 -4.91 0.90
N LEU A 296 -14.81 -4.78 0.47
CA LEU A 296 -15.38 -5.85 -0.27
C LEU A 296 -16.33 -5.26 -1.29
N GLY A 297 -15.99 -5.48 -2.54
CA GLY A 297 -16.80 -5.13 -3.67
C GLY A 297 -18.08 -5.95 -3.77
N GLU A 298 -18.75 -5.80 -4.84
CA GLU A 298 -19.94 -6.52 -5.20
C GLU A 298 -19.66 -7.42 -6.41
N VAL A 299 -19.99 -8.69 -6.30
CA VAL A 299 -19.97 -9.63 -7.42
C VAL A 299 -21.38 -9.65 -8.02
N ALA A 300 -21.48 -9.29 -9.29
CA ALA A 300 -22.71 -9.40 -10.04
C ALA A 300 -22.51 -10.38 -11.19
N GLY A 301 -23.52 -11.13 -11.56
CA GLY A 301 -23.50 -12.01 -12.71
C GLY A 301 -24.09 -13.37 -12.46
N GLU A 302 -24.14 -14.16 -13.51
CA GLU A 302 -24.69 -15.50 -13.52
C GLU A 302 -23.69 -16.48 -14.12
N GLY A 303 -23.71 -17.70 -13.64
CA GLY A 303 -22.89 -18.76 -14.15
C GLY A 303 -23.57 -20.11 -14.02
N ARG A 304 -22.97 -21.12 -14.63
CA ARG A 304 -23.39 -22.50 -14.56
C ARG A 304 -22.20 -23.41 -14.39
N LEU A 305 -22.35 -24.43 -13.59
CA LEU A 305 -21.42 -25.55 -13.47
C LEU A 305 -22.13 -26.81 -13.91
N SER A 306 -21.76 -27.31 -15.08
CA SER A 306 -22.30 -28.58 -15.61
C SER A 306 -21.52 -29.74 -15.02
N THR A 307 -22.25 -30.70 -14.47
CA THR A 307 -21.70 -31.93 -13.92
C THR A 307 -22.35 -33.13 -14.63
N PRO A 308 -21.77 -34.34 -14.60
CA PRO A 308 -22.42 -35.53 -15.11
C PRO A 308 -23.78 -35.87 -14.49
N TYR A 309 -24.10 -35.24 -13.36
CA TYR A 309 -25.29 -35.54 -12.56
C TYR A 309 -26.35 -34.44 -12.59
N GLY A 310 -26.05 -33.29 -13.18
CA GLY A 310 -26.94 -32.13 -13.26
C GLY A 310 -26.18 -30.82 -13.34
N GLU A 311 -26.90 -29.74 -13.36
CA GLU A 311 -26.36 -28.41 -13.42
C GLU A 311 -26.45 -27.68 -12.06
N VAL A 312 -25.46 -26.84 -11.74
CA VAL A 312 -25.48 -25.92 -10.62
C VAL A 312 -25.45 -24.51 -11.17
N ARG A 313 -26.48 -23.76 -10.84
CA ARG A 313 -26.56 -22.33 -11.15
C ARG A 313 -25.76 -21.53 -10.14
N LEU A 314 -25.01 -20.55 -10.64
CA LEU A 314 -24.23 -19.61 -9.86
C LEU A 314 -24.84 -18.22 -10.03
N SER A 315 -25.11 -17.52 -8.93
CA SER A 315 -25.58 -16.12 -8.98
C SER A 315 -24.77 -15.24 -8.05
N GLY A 316 -24.30 -14.08 -8.57
CA GLY A 316 -23.56 -13.11 -7.80
C GLY A 316 -24.42 -12.42 -6.77
N ARG A 317 -23.97 -12.38 -5.49
CA ARG A 317 -24.61 -11.63 -4.43
C ARG A 317 -23.59 -11.14 -3.40
N GLY A 318 -23.49 -9.83 -3.27
CA GLY A 318 -22.48 -9.22 -2.42
C GLY A 318 -21.08 -9.67 -2.86
N LEU A 319 -20.29 -10.24 -1.94
CA LEU A 319 -18.92 -10.69 -2.22
C LEU A 319 -18.80 -12.16 -2.56
N GLY A 320 -19.84 -12.78 -2.90
CA GLY A 320 -19.85 -14.21 -3.15
C GLY A 320 -20.78 -14.63 -4.28
N LEU A 321 -20.82 -15.92 -4.47
CA LEU A 321 -21.69 -16.61 -5.41
C LEU A 321 -22.62 -17.53 -4.62
N ASP A 322 -23.92 -17.37 -4.81
CA ASP A 322 -24.91 -18.35 -4.36
C ASP A 322 -24.93 -19.49 -5.39
N LEU A 323 -25.00 -20.73 -4.91
CA LEU A 323 -25.03 -21.97 -5.69
C LEU A 323 -26.40 -22.64 -5.50
N GLU A 324 -27.06 -22.99 -6.59
CA GLU A 324 -28.33 -23.68 -6.61
C GLU A 324 -28.32 -24.80 -7.65
N GLY A 325 -28.64 -26.01 -7.22
CA GLY A 325 -28.70 -27.17 -8.10
C GLY A 325 -29.95 -27.14 -8.97
N GLU A 326 -29.79 -27.24 -10.30
CA GLU A 326 -30.90 -27.50 -11.21
C GLU A 326 -31.10 -29.01 -11.37
N GLY A 327 -32.19 -29.51 -10.78
CA GLY A 327 -32.44 -30.93 -10.70
C GLY A 327 -31.62 -31.71 -9.67
N LEU A 328 -30.82 -30.99 -8.88
CA LEU A 328 -30.06 -31.51 -7.77
C LEU A 328 -30.49 -30.77 -6.48
N PRO A 329 -30.73 -31.45 -5.35
CA PRO A 329 -31.09 -30.81 -4.09
C PRO A 329 -29.84 -30.23 -3.40
N LEU A 330 -29.11 -29.38 -4.14
CA LEU A 330 -27.88 -28.71 -3.72
C LEU A 330 -28.13 -27.21 -3.60
N VAL A 331 -27.78 -26.65 -2.48
CA VAL A 331 -27.69 -25.21 -2.26
C VAL A 331 -26.37 -24.87 -1.59
N GLY A 332 -25.83 -23.71 -1.86
CA GLY A 332 -24.57 -23.32 -1.25
C GLY A 332 -24.22 -21.86 -1.46
N ARG A 333 -23.08 -21.47 -0.91
CA ARG A 333 -22.52 -20.14 -1.08
C ARG A 333 -20.98 -20.21 -1.08
N LEU A 334 -20.40 -19.58 -2.05
CA LEU A 334 -18.97 -19.33 -2.16
C LEU A 334 -18.72 -17.86 -1.82
N ASP A 335 -18.17 -17.57 -0.66
CA ASP A 335 -17.65 -16.25 -0.32
C ASP A 335 -16.22 -16.11 -0.81
N LEU A 336 -15.88 -14.98 -1.42
CA LEU A 336 -14.53 -14.73 -1.96
C LEU A 336 -13.59 -14.11 -0.93
N HIS A 337 -14.15 -13.47 0.10
CA HIS A 337 -13.32 -12.90 1.16
C HIS A 337 -14.07 -12.83 2.51
N PRO A 338 -13.59 -13.56 3.54
CA PRO A 338 -12.58 -14.61 3.43
C PRO A 338 -13.08 -15.74 2.54
N PHE A 339 -12.17 -16.43 1.85
CA PHE A 339 -12.54 -17.56 1.00
C PHE A 339 -13.22 -18.65 1.83
N ARG A 340 -14.51 -18.90 1.54
CA ARG A 340 -15.34 -19.88 2.25
C ARG A 340 -16.38 -20.45 1.31
N LEU A 341 -16.36 -21.75 1.15
CA LEU A 341 -17.45 -22.49 0.48
C LEU A 341 -18.31 -23.17 1.55
N ALA A 342 -19.58 -22.83 1.59
CA ALA A 342 -20.57 -23.55 2.39
C ALA A 342 -21.61 -24.17 1.47
N TYR A 343 -21.94 -25.42 1.66
CA TYR A 343 -22.96 -26.11 0.85
C TYR A 343 -23.78 -27.07 1.67
N ARG A 344 -24.98 -27.36 1.18
CA ARG A 344 -25.89 -28.39 1.71
C ARG A 344 -26.51 -29.16 0.54
N TYR A 345 -26.45 -30.46 0.63
CA TYR A 345 -27.14 -31.38 -0.25
C TYR A 345 -28.15 -32.18 0.57
N ALA A 346 -29.44 -32.20 0.19
CA ALA A 346 -30.46 -32.88 0.92
C ALA A 346 -31.49 -33.56 0.01
N GLY A 347 -31.27 -34.83 -0.32
CA GLY A 347 -32.18 -35.58 -1.15
C GLY A 347 -31.57 -36.79 -1.86
N ALA A 348 -32.29 -37.29 -2.84
CA ALA A 348 -31.87 -38.45 -3.63
C ALA A 348 -30.65 -38.15 -4.50
N LEU A 349 -29.70 -39.08 -4.51
CA LEU A 349 -28.59 -39.05 -5.45
C LEU A 349 -29.04 -39.48 -6.84
N PRO A 350 -28.45 -38.92 -7.90
CA PRO A 350 -28.71 -39.34 -9.27
C PRO A 350 -28.49 -40.85 -9.46
N LEU A 351 -29.15 -41.41 -10.47
CA LEU A 351 -29.03 -42.83 -10.88
C LEU A 351 -29.49 -43.83 -9.80
N GLY A 352 -30.32 -43.43 -8.86
CA GLY A 352 -30.81 -44.33 -7.82
C GLY A 352 -29.75 -44.76 -6.80
N LEU A 353 -28.69 -43.99 -6.65
CA LEU A 353 -27.57 -44.26 -5.75
C LEU A 353 -27.89 -44.01 -4.26
N GLY A 354 -29.18 -43.89 -3.90
CA GLY A 354 -29.62 -43.66 -2.52
C GLY A 354 -29.89 -42.19 -2.19
N GLU A 355 -29.95 -41.86 -0.90
CA GLU A 355 -30.18 -40.49 -0.39
C GLU A 355 -28.97 -39.97 0.37
N LEU A 356 -28.62 -38.72 0.11
CA LEU A 356 -27.58 -38.02 0.81
C LEU A 356 -28.16 -36.79 1.51
N ASN A 357 -27.92 -36.67 2.80
CA ASN A 357 -28.16 -35.48 3.58
C ASN A 357 -26.81 -35.03 4.16
N ALA A 358 -26.17 -34.09 3.52
CA ALA A 358 -24.84 -33.66 3.90
C ALA A 358 -24.70 -32.15 3.77
N GLU A 359 -23.85 -31.59 4.60
CA GLU A 359 -23.42 -30.20 4.54
C GLU A 359 -21.91 -30.12 4.70
N GLY A 360 -21.32 -29.06 4.22
CA GLY A 360 -19.90 -28.83 4.34
C GLY A 360 -19.52 -27.37 4.33
N VAL A 361 -18.40 -27.09 4.95
CA VAL A 361 -17.77 -25.77 4.97
C VAL A 361 -16.28 -25.92 4.71
N TYR A 362 -15.76 -25.27 3.69
CA TYR A 362 -14.33 -25.20 3.41
C TYR A 362 -13.83 -23.74 3.52
N PRO A 363 -12.73 -23.46 4.22
CA PRO A 363 -11.96 -24.38 5.07
C PRO A 363 -12.74 -24.78 6.34
N GLY A 364 -12.63 -26.01 6.75
CA GLY A 364 -13.30 -26.59 7.91
C GLY A 364 -13.78 -28.01 7.68
N ALA A 365 -14.93 -28.38 8.27
CA ALA A 365 -15.58 -29.65 8.05
C ALA A 365 -16.20 -29.68 6.65
N TRP A 366 -15.46 -30.15 5.67
CA TRP A 366 -15.84 -30.11 4.27
C TRP A 366 -17.00 -31.07 3.92
N LEU A 367 -17.31 -32.04 4.78
CA LEU A 367 -18.45 -32.95 4.64
C LEU A 367 -18.89 -33.44 6.02
N SER A 368 -20.17 -33.24 6.35
CA SER A 368 -20.80 -33.83 7.52
C SER A 368 -22.23 -34.23 7.15
N GLY A 369 -22.67 -35.45 7.49
CA GLY A 369 -24.02 -35.85 7.17
C GLY A 369 -24.26 -37.35 7.19
N THR A 370 -25.31 -37.75 6.48
CA THR A 370 -25.75 -39.16 6.41
C THR A 370 -26.03 -39.57 4.98
N TYR A 371 -25.58 -40.74 4.60
CA TYR A 371 -25.90 -41.40 3.37
C TYR A 371 -26.76 -42.63 3.66
N ARG A 372 -27.86 -42.80 2.93
CA ARG A 372 -28.77 -43.91 3.04
C ARG A 372 -28.90 -44.68 1.73
N TYR A 373 -28.73 -45.98 1.77
CA TYR A 373 -29.02 -46.88 0.66
C TYR A 373 -29.78 -48.11 1.15
N GLY A 374 -31.06 -48.24 0.74
CA GLY A 374 -31.94 -49.24 1.31
C GLY A 374 -32.12 -49.06 2.85
N GLU A 375 -31.83 -50.09 3.62
CA GLU A 375 -31.87 -50.07 5.09
C GLU A 375 -30.56 -49.60 5.75
N ALA A 376 -29.47 -49.48 4.97
CA ALA A 376 -28.16 -49.09 5.44
C ALA A 376 -28.06 -47.56 5.56
N VAL A 377 -27.57 -47.08 6.71
CA VAL A 377 -27.27 -45.68 6.96
C VAL A 377 -25.82 -45.52 7.33
N LEU A 378 -25.11 -44.69 6.59
CA LEU A 378 -23.72 -44.34 6.81
C LEU A 378 -23.66 -42.91 7.37
N ALA A 379 -23.03 -42.71 8.50
CA ALA A 379 -22.64 -41.37 8.98
C ALA A 379 -21.29 -40.97 8.33
N LEU A 380 -21.25 -39.78 7.77
CA LEU A 380 -20.10 -39.23 7.09
C LEU A 380 -19.54 -38.05 7.88
N GLU A 381 -18.28 -38.07 8.17
CA GLU A 381 -17.54 -36.94 8.74
C GLU A 381 -16.26 -36.71 7.93
N GLY A 382 -16.19 -35.57 7.26
CA GLY A 382 -15.02 -35.12 6.51
C GLY A 382 -14.35 -33.94 7.23
N LEU A 383 -13.40 -34.24 8.06
CA LEU A 383 -12.33 -33.36 8.55
C LEU A 383 -11.04 -33.73 7.81
N PRO A 384 -9.88 -33.11 8.03
CA PRO A 384 -8.63 -33.63 7.48
C PRO A 384 -8.40 -35.08 7.97
N GLY A 385 -9.02 -36.02 7.28
CA GLY A 385 -9.16 -37.43 7.59
C GLY A 385 -10.63 -37.86 7.49
N PHE A 386 -10.92 -38.77 6.58
CA PHE A 386 -12.28 -39.27 6.32
C PHE A 386 -12.65 -40.31 7.38
N ARG A 387 -13.77 -40.12 8.10
CA ARG A 387 -14.34 -41.12 9.03
C ARG A 387 -15.69 -41.58 8.51
N VAL A 388 -15.88 -42.87 8.42
CA VAL A 388 -17.14 -43.50 8.05
C VAL A 388 -17.65 -44.33 9.24
N GLY A 389 -18.78 -43.98 9.78
CA GLY A 389 -19.49 -44.76 10.78
C GLY A 389 -20.62 -45.55 10.10
N LEU A 390 -20.65 -46.88 10.26
CA LEU A 390 -21.75 -47.75 9.86
C LEU A 390 -22.72 -47.91 11.02
N SER A 391 -23.97 -47.50 10.80
CA SER A 391 -25.08 -47.91 11.68
C SER A 391 -26.12 -48.63 10.82
N GLY A 392 -26.25 -49.91 10.98
CA GLY A 392 -27.27 -50.71 10.30
C GLY A 392 -27.97 -51.61 11.27
N GLY A 393 -29.29 -51.72 11.13
CA GLY A 393 -30.12 -52.66 11.88
C GLY A 393 -29.65 -54.10 11.67
N GLY A 394 -29.61 -54.83 12.79
CA GLY A 394 -29.02 -56.14 12.87
C GLY A 394 -29.48 -57.11 11.81
N VAL A 395 -28.50 -57.71 11.18
CA VAL A 395 -28.72 -58.97 10.48
C VAL A 395 -29.07 -60.02 11.54
N ARG A 396 -30.27 -60.51 11.51
CA ARG A 396 -30.63 -61.79 12.10
C ARG A 396 -30.23 -62.91 11.15
#